data_ff8e962a4484112d9caf8400068dea74
#
_entry.id   ff8e962a4484112d9caf8400068dea74
#
_cell.length_a   1.000
_cell.length_b   1.000
_cell.length_c   1.000
_cell.angle_alpha   90.00
_cell.angle_beta   90.00
_cell.angle_gamma   90.00
#
_symmetry.space_group_name_H-M   'P 1'
#
loop_
_entity.id
_entity.type
_entity.pdbx_description
1 polymer ?
#
loop_
_entity_poly.entity_id
_entity_poly.type
_entity_poly.pdbx_seq_one_letter_code
_entity_poly.pdbx_strand_id
1 'polypeptide(L)'
;LETTEGNLPLSVFGEHNLLNLAGAKWITQLMGLDASEFYEAIPSFIGASKRLECLVKSKTAFLFKDFAHAPSKVTATSKAIKKQFSNHKIMICLELHTYSSLDSEFIEQYAYSLDQADEVTVFYDPEALKIKKQAPITPESIKQAFRSTSINIFNNKDSLLNFLLKKKYENKVLVMMSSGSFGDLDLETLKSRVSEF
;
A
#
# COMPACT_ATOMS: atom_id res chain seq x y z
N LEU A 1 7.38 -20.13 0.21
CA LEU A 1 6.86 -20.79 1.40
C LEU A 1 7.58 -22.12 1.58
N GLU A 2 8.16 -22.32 2.74
CA GLU A 2 8.72 -23.62 3.13
C GLU A 2 7.61 -24.49 3.71
N THR A 3 7.46 -25.70 3.21
CA THR A 3 6.44 -26.67 3.61
C THR A 3 7.07 -28.03 3.87
N THR A 4 6.32 -28.98 4.43
CA THR A 4 6.74 -30.38 4.57
C THR A 4 7.00 -31.08 3.23
N GLU A 5 6.48 -30.55 2.14
CA GLU A 5 6.60 -31.09 0.78
C GLU A 5 7.68 -30.34 -0.05
N GLY A 6 8.36 -29.36 0.57
CA GLY A 6 9.40 -28.56 -0.08
C GLY A 6 9.06 -27.07 -0.19
N ASN A 7 9.85 -26.36 -1.00
CA ASN A 7 9.69 -24.93 -1.20
C ASN A 7 8.65 -24.63 -2.30
N LEU A 8 7.60 -23.87 -1.93
CA LEU A 8 6.56 -23.42 -2.85
C LEU A 8 6.78 -21.96 -3.24
N PRO A 9 6.82 -21.62 -4.54
CA PRO A 9 6.79 -20.23 -4.99
C PRO A 9 5.41 -19.62 -4.69
N LEU A 10 5.40 -18.38 -4.22
CA LEU A 10 4.18 -17.62 -4.00
C LEU A 10 4.25 -16.30 -4.76
N SER A 11 3.13 -15.90 -5.35
CA SER A 11 2.97 -14.57 -5.95
C SER A 11 2.67 -13.48 -4.93
N VAL A 12 2.21 -13.87 -3.73
CA VAL A 12 1.92 -12.97 -2.61
C VAL A 12 3.05 -13.02 -1.57
N PHE A 13 3.30 -11.89 -0.90
CA PHE A 13 4.37 -11.76 0.08
C PHE A 13 3.92 -10.91 1.28
N GLY A 14 4.76 -10.88 2.32
CA GLY A 14 4.50 -10.16 3.56
C GLY A 14 3.81 -11.03 4.60
N GLU A 15 4.21 -10.84 5.86
CA GLU A 15 3.75 -11.66 7.00
C GLU A 15 2.21 -11.72 7.10
N HIS A 16 1.54 -10.58 6.92
CA HIS A 16 0.08 -10.51 6.96
C HIS A 16 -0.59 -11.36 5.87
N ASN A 17 -0.01 -11.45 4.66
CA ASN A 17 -0.52 -12.32 3.60
C ASN A 17 -0.24 -13.80 3.90
N LEU A 18 0.92 -14.12 4.49
CA LEU A 18 1.21 -15.49 4.92
C LEU A 18 0.28 -15.95 6.05
N LEU A 19 -0.09 -15.08 6.98
CA LEU A 19 -1.11 -15.35 7.99
C LEU A 19 -2.49 -15.58 7.36
N ASN A 20 -2.87 -14.80 6.34
CA ASN A 20 -4.11 -15.03 5.59
C ASN A 20 -4.10 -16.39 4.88
N LEU A 21 -2.96 -16.79 4.27
CA LEU A 21 -2.81 -18.11 3.66
C LEU A 21 -2.93 -19.24 4.69
N ALA A 22 -2.34 -19.08 5.87
CA ALA A 22 -2.49 -20.05 6.96
C ALA A 22 -3.96 -20.21 7.37
N GLY A 23 -4.68 -19.08 7.52
CA GLY A 23 -6.12 -19.10 7.80
C GLY A 23 -6.94 -19.76 6.69
N ALA A 24 -6.64 -19.48 5.42
CA ALA A 24 -7.28 -20.09 4.27
C ALA A 24 -7.05 -21.60 4.26
N LYS A 25 -5.81 -22.07 4.52
CA LYS A 25 -5.50 -23.49 4.62
C LYS A 25 -6.34 -24.19 5.70
N TRP A 26 -6.45 -23.58 6.89
CA TRP A 26 -7.29 -24.14 7.97
C TRP A 26 -8.77 -24.28 7.55
N ILE A 27 -9.32 -23.27 6.88
CA ILE A 27 -10.71 -23.29 6.43
C ILE A 27 -10.91 -24.36 5.36
N THR A 28 -10.01 -24.48 4.38
CA THR A 28 -10.12 -25.51 3.33
C THR A 28 -10.00 -26.93 3.88
N GLN A 29 -9.16 -27.14 4.89
CA GLN A 29 -9.08 -28.44 5.58
C GLN A 29 -10.39 -28.79 6.31
N LEU A 30 -11.06 -27.82 6.94
CA LEU A 30 -12.38 -28.03 7.52
C LEU A 30 -13.47 -28.33 6.47
N MET A 31 -13.26 -27.92 5.22
CA MET A 31 -14.12 -28.21 4.08
C MET A 31 -13.81 -29.57 3.42
N GLY A 32 -12.79 -30.30 3.92
CA GLY A 32 -12.43 -31.63 3.43
C GLY A 32 -11.28 -31.68 2.41
N LEU A 33 -10.63 -30.54 2.12
CA LEU A 33 -9.41 -30.52 1.31
C LEU A 33 -8.21 -30.86 2.19
N ASP A 34 -7.30 -31.68 1.70
CA ASP A 34 -6.08 -31.97 2.42
C ASP A 34 -4.99 -30.90 2.21
N ALA A 35 -3.87 -31.04 2.93
CA ALA A 35 -2.80 -30.07 2.85
C ALA A 35 -2.09 -30.08 1.48
N SER A 36 -1.99 -31.26 0.85
CA SER A 36 -1.35 -31.44 -0.46
C SER A 36 -2.16 -30.73 -1.55
N GLU A 37 -3.47 -30.91 -1.58
CA GLU A 37 -4.38 -30.22 -2.52
C GLU A 37 -4.29 -28.69 -2.37
N PHE A 38 -4.21 -28.20 -1.13
CA PHE A 38 -4.01 -26.77 -0.88
C PHE A 38 -2.66 -26.29 -1.44
N TYR A 39 -1.58 -27.05 -1.21
CA TYR A 39 -0.24 -26.66 -1.68
C TYR A 39 -0.10 -26.77 -3.20
N GLU A 40 -0.81 -27.65 -3.85
CA GLU A 40 -0.88 -27.71 -5.32
C GLU A 40 -1.58 -26.48 -5.91
N ALA A 41 -2.66 -26.02 -5.29
CA ALA A 41 -3.46 -24.89 -5.78
C ALA A 41 -2.85 -23.50 -5.53
N ILE A 42 -2.22 -23.31 -4.36
CA ILE A 42 -1.86 -21.97 -3.88
C ILE A 42 -0.82 -21.21 -4.73
N PRO A 43 0.14 -21.84 -5.45
CA PRO A 43 1.05 -21.13 -6.35
C PRO A 43 0.34 -20.36 -7.45
N SER A 44 -0.86 -20.79 -7.86
CA SER A 44 -1.67 -20.11 -8.87
C SER A 44 -2.36 -18.83 -8.34
N PHE A 45 -2.40 -18.64 -7.03
CA PHE A 45 -3.05 -17.47 -6.42
C PHE A 45 -2.19 -16.22 -6.56
N ILE A 46 -2.63 -15.28 -7.38
CA ILE A 46 -1.92 -14.01 -7.68
C ILE A 46 -2.23 -12.87 -6.69
N GLY A 47 -3.03 -13.13 -5.65
CA GLY A 47 -3.49 -12.13 -4.69
C GLY A 47 -4.92 -11.67 -4.94
N ALA A 48 -5.49 -10.95 -3.97
CA ALA A 48 -6.79 -10.29 -4.10
C ALA A 48 -6.62 -8.87 -4.62
N SER A 49 -7.57 -8.39 -5.43
CA SER A 49 -7.59 -7.01 -5.92
C SER A 49 -7.49 -6.01 -4.76
N LYS A 50 -6.72 -4.95 -4.94
CA LYS A 50 -6.45 -3.92 -3.92
C LYS A 50 -5.80 -4.46 -2.63
N ARG A 51 -5.18 -5.64 -2.65
CA ARG A 51 -4.45 -6.21 -1.52
C ARG A 51 -3.00 -6.46 -1.94
N LEU A 52 -2.17 -5.42 -1.84
CA LEU A 52 -0.80 -5.39 -2.32
C LEU A 52 -0.70 -5.89 -3.78
N GLU A 53 -1.67 -5.43 -4.58
CA GLU A 53 -1.83 -5.78 -5.99
C GLU A 53 -0.71 -5.13 -6.82
N CYS A 54 0.05 -5.94 -7.56
CA CYS A 54 1.08 -5.44 -8.46
C CYS A 54 0.43 -4.97 -9.77
N LEU A 55 0.39 -3.64 -9.97
CA LEU A 55 -0.20 -3.03 -11.16
C LEU A 55 0.80 -2.89 -12.31
N VAL A 56 2.10 -2.68 -11.98
CA VAL A 56 3.20 -2.58 -12.94
C VAL A 56 4.41 -3.32 -12.38
N LYS A 57 5.00 -4.14 -13.23
CA LYS A 57 6.30 -4.78 -13.02
C LYS A 57 7.12 -4.57 -14.28
N SER A 58 8.07 -3.64 -14.23
CA SER A 58 9.03 -3.39 -15.30
C SER A 58 10.41 -3.97 -14.95
N LYS A 59 11.46 -3.58 -15.67
CA LYS A 59 12.83 -4.07 -15.39
C LYS A 59 13.35 -3.60 -14.02
N THR A 60 13.06 -2.36 -13.66
CA THR A 60 13.63 -1.72 -12.45
C THR A 60 12.59 -1.01 -11.59
N ALA A 61 11.33 -0.92 -12.05
CA ALA A 61 10.28 -0.20 -11.35
C ALA A 61 9.06 -1.09 -11.08
N PHE A 62 8.41 -0.83 -9.95
CA PHE A 62 7.19 -1.53 -9.56
C PHE A 62 6.15 -0.52 -9.08
N LEU A 63 4.89 -0.79 -9.41
CA LEU A 63 3.75 -0.07 -8.86
C LEU A 63 2.80 -1.04 -8.19
N PHE A 64 2.56 -0.82 -6.91
CA PHE A 64 1.58 -1.59 -6.14
C PHE A 64 0.40 -0.71 -5.73
N LYS A 65 -0.77 -1.35 -5.61
CA LYS A 65 -1.96 -0.77 -4.98
C LYS A 65 -2.35 -1.61 -3.78
N ASP A 66 -2.62 -0.94 -2.66
CA ASP A 66 -3.01 -1.61 -1.42
C ASP A 66 -4.17 -0.88 -0.73
N PHE A 67 -5.03 -1.65 -0.09
CA PHE A 67 -6.15 -1.13 0.70
C PHE A 67 -5.73 -0.68 2.12
N ALA A 68 -4.45 -0.77 2.45
CA ALA A 68 -3.95 -0.30 3.74
C ALA A 68 -4.27 1.18 3.95
N HIS A 69 -5.03 1.46 4.97
CA HIS A 69 -5.46 2.82 5.34
C HIS A 69 -5.44 3.03 6.86
N ALA A 70 -5.49 1.98 7.67
CA ALA A 70 -5.32 2.07 9.12
C ALA A 70 -3.82 2.03 9.49
N PRO A 71 -3.38 2.73 10.55
CA PRO A 71 -1.96 2.83 10.93
C PRO A 71 -1.22 1.50 10.99
N SER A 72 -1.81 0.49 11.64
CA SER A 72 -1.22 -0.85 11.75
C SER A 72 -1.04 -1.54 10.39
N LYS A 73 -2.02 -1.36 9.47
CA LYS A 73 -1.96 -1.94 8.12
C LYS A 73 -0.93 -1.21 7.25
N VAL A 74 -0.87 0.12 7.34
CA VAL A 74 0.15 0.94 6.68
C VAL A 74 1.54 0.49 7.10
N THR A 75 1.77 0.31 8.40
CA THR A 75 3.03 -0.22 8.95
C THR A 75 3.35 -1.62 8.41
N ALA A 76 2.37 -2.53 8.40
CA ALA A 76 2.57 -3.90 7.94
C ALA A 76 2.93 -3.97 6.45
N THR A 77 2.21 -3.23 5.60
CA THR A 77 2.50 -3.14 4.16
C THR A 77 3.86 -2.49 3.90
N SER A 78 4.19 -1.40 4.60
CA SER A 78 5.49 -0.72 4.48
C SER A 78 6.66 -1.66 4.79
N LYS A 79 6.56 -2.43 5.89
CA LYS A 79 7.55 -3.45 6.27
C LYS A 79 7.65 -4.57 5.23
N ALA A 80 6.53 -5.06 4.73
CA ALA A 80 6.49 -6.13 3.74
C ALA A 80 7.19 -5.71 2.44
N ILE A 81 6.89 -4.51 1.93
CA ILE A 81 7.52 -3.95 0.73
C ILE A 81 9.01 -3.75 0.94
N LYS A 82 9.44 -3.15 2.06
CA LYS A 82 10.85 -2.91 2.33
C LYS A 82 11.65 -4.22 2.41
N LYS A 83 11.08 -5.25 3.03
CA LYS A 83 11.69 -6.58 3.11
C LYS A 83 11.80 -7.25 1.74
N GLN A 84 10.75 -7.17 0.91
CA GLN A 84 10.70 -7.79 -0.41
C GLN A 84 11.61 -7.08 -1.42
N PHE A 85 11.72 -5.76 -1.32
CA PHE A 85 12.45 -4.91 -2.27
C PHE A 85 13.61 -4.18 -1.60
N SER A 86 14.46 -4.91 -0.85
CA SER A 86 15.56 -4.35 -0.05
C SER A 86 16.56 -3.51 -0.87
N ASN A 87 16.70 -3.80 -2.18
CA ASN A 87 17.61 -3.11 -3.09
C ASN A 87 16.94 -1.95 -3.86
N HIS A 88 15.66 -1.65 -3.59
CA HIS A 88 14.92 -0.57 -4.23
C HIS A 88 14.64 0.55 -3.24
N LYS A 89 14.53 1.77 -3.75
CA LYS A 89 13.96 2.87 -2.98
C LYS A 89 12.44 2.73 -2.91
N ILE A 90 11.91 2.84 -1.72
CA ILE A 90 10.48 2.69 -1.45
C ILE A 90 9.83 4.07 -1.40
N MET A 91 8.86 4.28 -2.28
CA MET A 91 7.99 5.45 -2.32
C MET A 91 6.60 5.04 -1.88
N ILE A 92 6.05 5.69 -0.87
CA ILE A 92 4.66 5.45 -0.44
C ILE A 92 3.83 6.70 -0.65
N CYS A 93 2.69 6.53 -1.32
CA CYS A 93 1.64 7.51 -1.43
C CYS A 93 0.42 7.02 -0.65
N LEU A 94 0.12 7.65 0.47
CA LEU A 94 -0.99 7.31 1.36
C LEU A 94 -2.13 8.32 1.22
N GLU A 95 -3.35 7.84 1.00
CA GLU A 95 -4.55 8.68 1.07
C GLU A 95 -5.18 8.60 2.45
N LEU A 96 -5.39 9.76 3.08
CA LEU A 96 -6.23 9.91 4.26
C LEU A 96 -7.68 10.10 3.79
N HIS A 97 -8.47 9.00 3.78
CA HIS A 97 -9.81 8.97 3.19
C HIS A 97 -10.90 8.62 4.21
N THR A 98 -10.60 7.83 5.23
CA THR A 98 -11.61 7.38 6.21
C THR A 98 -11.97 8.47 7.20
N TYR A 99 -13.12 8.32 7.89
CA TYR A 99 -13.49 9.23 8.98
C TYR A 99 -12.39 9.34 10.03
N SER A 100 -11.86 8.21 10.47
CA SER A 100 -10.81 8.17 11.49
C SER A 100 -9.48 8.77 11.00
N SER A 101 -9.07 8.51 9.75
CA SER A 101 -7.81 9.07 9.22
C SER A 101 -7.85 10.59 9.05
N LEU A 102 -9.05 11.17 9.02
CA LEU A 102 -9.28 12.61 8.93
C LEU A 102 -9.63 13.24 10.30
N ASP A 103 -9.67 12.44 11.35
CA ASP A 103 -9.88 12.90 12.71
C ASP A 103 -8.57 13.39 13.34
N SER A 104 -8.62 14.55 14.02
CA SER A 104 -7.43 15.24 14.53
C SER A 104 -6.73 14.50 15.67
N GLU A 105 -7.43 13.67 16.43
CA GLU A 105 -6.84 12.87 17.51
C GLU A 105 -6.35 11.53 16.97
N PHE A 106 -7.13 10.89 16.11
CA PHE A 106 -6.78 9.60 15.55
C PHE A 106 -5.56 9.66 14.62
N ILE A 107 -5.37 10.76 13.88
CA ILE A 107 -4.26 10.89 12.92
C ILE A 107 -2.88 10.74 13.58
N GLU A 108 -2.76 11.04 14.87
CA GLU A 108 -1.51 10.85 15.62
C GLU A 108 -1.07 9.38 15.71
N GLN A 109 -2.00 8.42 15.52
CA GLN A 109 -1.66 7.00 15.49
C GLN A 109 -0.85 6.58 14.25
N TYR A 110 -0.75 7.46 13.23
CA TYR A 110 0.13 7.22 12.08
C TYR A 110 1.60 7.54 12.37
N ALA A 111 1.94 8.02 13.57
CA ALA A 111 3.32 8.27 13.97
C ALA A 111 4.19 7.05 13.63
N TYR A 112 5.29 7.29 12.90
CA TYR A 112 6.27 6.27 12.49
C TYR A 112 5.75 5.14 11.58
N SER A 113 4.47 5.18 11.14
CA SER A 113 3.89 4.11 10.30
C SER A 113 4.52 4.00 8.92
N LEU A 114 5.19 5.05 8.46
CA LEU A 114 5.84 5.16 7.13
C LEU A 114 7.38 5.22 7.20
N ASP A 115 8.00 4.93 8.35
CA ASP A 115 9.46 5.01 8.54
C ASP A 115 10.27 4.05 7.64
N GLN A 116 9.62 3.05 7.07
CA GLN A 116 10.25 2.12 6.11
C GLN A 116 10.36 2.70 4.70
N ALA A 117 9.70 3.83 4.41
CA ALA A 117 9.73 4.46 3.11
C ALA A 117 10.89 5.46 2.99
N ASP A 118 11.51 5.47 1.81
CA ASP A 118 12.55 6.44 1.47
C ASP A 118 11.95 7.79 1.01
N GLU A 119 10.75 7.76 0.42
CA GLU A 119 9.99 8.93 0.02
C GLU A 119 8.51 8.75 0.44
N VAL A 120 7.95 9.76 1.11
CA VAL A 120 6.56 9.74 1.59
C VAL A 120 5.76 10.86 0.96
N THR A 121 4.58 10.50 0.45
CA THR A 121 3.57 11.43 -0.04
C THR A 121 2.24 11.12 0.66
N VAL A 122 1.57 12.14 1.16
CA VAL A 122 0.23 12.03 1.76
C VAL A 122 -0.74 12.85 0.94
N PHE A 123 -1.87 12.27 0.64
CA PHE A 123 -2.98 12.92 -0.04
C PHE A 123 -4.22 12.94 0.87
N TYR A 124 -4.95 14.03 0.84
CA TYR A 124 -6.31 14.12 1.39
C TYR A 124 -7.19 15.00 0.50
N ASP A 125 -8.48 14.68 0.44
CA ASP A 125 -9.43 15.44 -0.33
C ASP A 125 -10.20 16.40 0.59
N PRO A 126 -10.10 17.74 0.40
CA PRO A 126 -10.87 18.72 1.17
C PRO A 126 -12.39 18.55 1.06
N GLU A 127 -12.91 18.09 -0.08
CA GLU A 127 -14.33 17.81 -0.23
C GLU A 127 -14.78 16.61 0.62
N ALA A 128 -13.93 15.59 0.74
CA ALA A 128 -14.18 14.47 1.64
C ALA A 128 -14.27 14.92 3.11
N LEU A 129 -13.43 15.89 3.53
CA LEU A 129 -13.52 16.50 4.87
C LEU A 129 -14.87 17.18 5.10
N LYS A 130 -15.33 17.99 4.15
CA LYS A 130 -16.64 18.68 4.22
C LYS A 130 -17.81 17.70 4.30
N ILE A 131 -17.83 16.69 3.41
CA ILE A 131 -18.86 15.65 3.38
C ILE A 131 -18.92 14.91 4.71
N LYS A 132 -17.75 14.61 5.29
CA LYS A 132 -17.63 13.89 6.56
C LYS A 132 -17.78 14.78 7.80
N LYS A 133 -17.98 16.07 7.62
CA LYS A 133 -18.12 17.06 8.71
C LYS A 133 -16.93 17.03 9.68
N GLN A 134 -15.74 16.76 9.16
CA GLN A 134 -14.49 16.76 9.92
C GLN A 134 -13.90 18.18 10.00
N ALA A 135 -13.14 18.45 11.07
CA ALA A 135 -12.39 19.69 11.20
C ALA A 135 -11.35 19.82 10.07
N PRO A 136 -11.02 21.05 9.62
CA PRO A 136 -9.98 21.26 8.62
C PRO A 136 -8.65 20.67 9.10
N ILE A 137 -7.99 19.92 8.23
CA ILE A 137 -6.63 19.41 8.43
C ILE A 137 -5.66 20.29 7.65
N THR A 138 -4.53 20.62 8.26
CA THR A 138 -3.47 21.40 7.61
C THR A 138 -2.28 20.50 7.26
N PRO A 139 -1.45 20.88 6.25
CA PRO A 139 -0.20 20.18 5.99
C PRO A 139 0.71 20.08 7.23
N GLU A 140 0.73 21.11 8.07
CA GLU A 140 1.52 21.16 9.29
C GLU A 140 1.04 20.12 10.31
N SER A 141 -0.28 20.02 10.52
CA SER A 141 -0.86 19.02 11.43
C SER A 141 -0.58 17.59 10.96
N ILE A 142 -0.61 17.33 9.65
CA ILE A 142 -0.24 16.02 9.08
C ILE A 142 1.23 15.72 9.36
N LYS A 143 2.16 16.64 9.08
CA LYS A 143 3.59 16.44 9.36
C LYS A 143 3.85 16.15 10.84
N GLN A 144 3.18 16.88 11.72
CA GLN A 144 3.28 16.68 13.15
C GLN A 144 2.78 15.30 13.57
N ALA A 145 1.61 14.88 13.09
CA ALA A 145 1.00 13.59 13.41
C ALA A 145 1.87 12.41 12.96
N PHE A 146 2.43 12.48 11.76
CA PHE A 146 3.34 11.45 11.23
C PHE A 146 4.76 11.51 11.82
N ARG A 147 5.06 12.50 12.68
CA ARG A 147 6.40 12.71 13.25
C ARG A 147 7.50 12.82 12.18
N SER A 148 7.20 13.42 11.03
CA SER A 148 8.11 13.56 9.91
C SER A 148 7.98 14.92 9.23
N THR A 149 9.12 15.56 8.96
CA THR A 149 9.19 16.86 8.24
C THR A 149 9.34 16.72 6.73
N SER A 150 9.73 15.53 6.25
CA SER A 150 10.04 15.27 4.84
C SER A 150 8.88 14.61 4.06
N ILE A 151 7.63 14.88 4.47
CA ILE A 151 6.43 14.39 3.79
C ILE A 151 5.96 15.42 2.75
N ASN A 152 5.75 14.97 1.51
CA ASN A 152 5.03 15.73 0.50
C ASN A 152 3.53 15.61 0.73
N ILE A 153 2.81 16.73 0.79
CA ILE A 153 1.37 16.73 1.09
C ILE A 153 0.62 17.38 -0.06
N PHE A 154 -0.44 16.70 -0.52
CA PHE A 154 -1.31 17.17 -1.58
C PHE A 154 -2.78 17.09 -1.15
N ASN A 155 -3.54 18.08 -1.59
CA ASN A 155 -5.00 18.17 -1.41
C ASN A 155 -5.73 18.40 -2.73
N ASN A 156 -5.02 18.26 -3.84
CA ASN A 156 -5.55 18.32 -5.20
C ASN A 156 -4.96 17.17 -6.01
N LYS A 157 -5.82 16.38 -6.65
CA LYS A 157 -5.44 15.17 -7.38
C LYS A 157 -4.53 15.43 -8.58
N ASP A 158 -4.78 16.53 -9.31
CA ASP A 158 -4.02 16.86 -10.51
C ASP A 158 -2.59 17.29 -10.14
N SER A 159 -2.45 18.02 -9.04
CA SER A 159 -1.15 18.39 -8.47
C SER A 159 -0.38 17.14 -7.99
N LEU A 160 -1.06 16.19 -7.36
CA LEU A 160 -0.49 14.90 -6.96
C LEU A 160 -0.04 14.11 -8.20
N LEU A 161 -0.92 13.96 -9.19
CA LEU A 161 -0.59 13.23 -10.41
C LEU A 161 0.61 13.85 -11.12
N ASN A 162 0.60 15.17 -11.33
CA ASN A 162 1.71 15.88 -11.94
C ASN A 162 3.03 15.71 -11.18
N PHE A 163 2.98 15.68 -9.84
CA PHE A 163 4.15 15.41 -9.02
C PHE A 163 4.67 13.99 -9.25
N LEU A 164 3.80 12.99 -9.25
CA LEU A 164 4.16 11.60 -9.48
C LEU A 164 4.72 11.38 -10.90
N LEU A 165 4.11 11.97 -11.93
CA LEU A 165 4.56 11.83 -13.32
C LEU A 165 5.95 12.43 -13.58
N LYS A 166 6.37 13.44 -12.81
CA LYS A 166 7.71 14.05 -12.90
C LYS A 166 8.80 13.20 -12.24
N LYS A 167 8.44 12.17 -11.45
CA LYS A 167 9.41 11.31 -10.78
C LYS A 167 10.10 10.37 -11.77
N LYS A 168 11.34 9.99 -11.42
CA LYS A 168 12.07 8.87 -12.04
C LYS A 168 11.85 7.63 -11.18
N TYR A 169 11.52 6.53 -11.83
CA TYR A 169 11.17 5.29 -11.13
C TYR A 169 12.26 4.20 -11.22
N GLU A 170 13.40 4.50 -11.83
CA GLU A 170 14.53 3.56 -11.89
C GLU A 170 14.92 3.09 -10.49
N ASN A 171 14.96 1.77 -10.27
CA ASN A 171 15.21 1.09 -8.99
C ASN A 171 14.28 1.56 -7.86
N LYS A 172 12.99 1.76 -8.18
CA LYS A 172 11.99 2.22 -7.20
C LYS A 172 10.75 1.34 -7.18
N VAL A 173 10.13 1.31 -6.02
CA VAL A 173 8.80 0.73 -5.80
C VAL A 173 7.87 1.85 -5.35
N LEU A 174 6.83 2.14 -6.11
CA LEU A 174 5.74 3.03 -5.70
C LEU A 174 4.59 2.20 -5.14
N VAL A 175 4.13 2.53 -3.94
CA VAL A 175 2.96 1.90 -3.31
C VAL A 175 1.88 2.94 -3.09
N MET A 176 0.73 2.76 -3.75
CA MET A 176 -0.46 3.58 -3.59
C MET A 176 -1.36 2.94 -2.53
N MET A 177 -1.44 3.53 -1.34
CA MET A 177 -2.21 3.01 -0.20
C MET A 177 -3.47 3.82 0.02
N SER A 178 -4.64 3.21 -0.13
CA SER A 178 -5.92 3.89 0.06
C SER A 178 -7.10 2.95 0.23
N SER A 179 -8.08 3.34 1.03
CA SER A 179 -9.45 2.79 0.99
C SER A 179 -10.37 3.51 -0.01
N GLY A 180 -9.90 4.59 -0.63
CA GLY A 180 -10.59 5.38 -1.65
C GLY A 180 -9.94 5.24 -3.03
N SER A 181 -9.98 6.35 -3.79
CA SER A 181 -9.52 6.41 -5.18
C SER A 181 -8.52 7.55 -5.45
N PHE A 182 -8.00 8.22 -4.43
CA PHE A 182 -7.19 9.44 -4.55
C PHE A 182 -7.93 10.56 -5.29
N GLY A 183 -9.25 10.70 -5.03
CA GLY A 183 -10.08 11.67 -5.73
C GLY A 183 -10.29 11.32 -7.22
N ASP A 184 -10.36 10.04 -7.55
CA ASP A 184 -10.39 9.49 -8.92
C ASP A 184 -9.17 9.93 -9.75
N LEU A 185 -7.98 9.75 -9.17
CA LEU A 185 -6.70 9.98 -9.84
C LEU A 185 -6.56 9.06 -11.05
N ASP A 186 -6.07 9.61 -12.18
CA ASP A 186 -5.79 8.83 -13.39
C ASP A 186 -4.63 7.85 -13.18
N LEU A 187 -5.00 6.66 -12.72
CA LEU A 187 -4.05 5.59 -12.42
C LEU A 187 -3.46 4.98 -13.70
N GLU A 188 -4.18 5.02 -14.83
CA GLU A 188 -3.68 4.45 -16.10
C GLU A 188 -2.51 5.28 -16.65
N THR A 189 -2.61 6.60 -16.59
CA THR A 189 -1.48 7.47 -16.94
C THR A 189 -0.28 7.24 -16.02
N LEU A 190 -0.50 7.03 -14.72
CA LEU A 190 0.58 6.72 -13.77
C LEU A 190 1.21 5.34 -14.05
N LYS A 191 0.41 4.31 -14.37
CA LYS A 191 0.90 2.99 -14.79
C LYS A 191 1.81 3.09 -16.02
N SER A 192 1.34 3.81 -17.04
CA SER A 192 2.10 4.04 -18.27
C SER A 192 3.45 4.67 -17.94
N ARG A 193 3.48 5.70 -17.10
CA ARG A 193 4.72 6.39 -16.70
C ARG A 193 5.69 5.47 -15.96
N VAL A 194 5.20 4.65 -15.01
CA VAL A 194 6.06 3.72 -14.26
C VAL A 194 6.61 2.62 -15.15
N SER A 195 5.86 2.21 -16.16
CA SER A 195 6.26 1.15 -17.11
C SER A 195 7.44 1.53 -18.01
N GLU A 196 7.79 2.82 -18.11
CA GLU A 196 8.91 3.30 -18.93
C GLU A 196 10.29 2.93 -18.35
N PHE A 197 10.37 2.48 -17.10
CA PHE A 197 11.60 2.18 -16.36
C PHE A 197 11.79 0.67 -16.15
#